data_31d5aeff25cb69ef541cc3a0bde60ff7
#
_entry.id   31d5aeff25cb69ef541cc3a0bde60ff7
#
_cell.length_a   1.000
_cell.length_b   1.000
_cell.length_c   1.000
_cell.angle_alpha   90.00
_cell.angle_beta   90.00
_cell.angle_gamma   90.00
#
_symmetry.space_group_name_H-M   'P 1'
#
loop_
_entity.id
_entity.type
_entity.pdbx_description
1 polymer ?
#
loop_
_entity_poly.entity_id
_entity_poly.type
_entity_poly.pdbx_seq_one_letter_code
_entity_poly.pdbx_strand_id
1 'polypeptide(L)'
;MCKVIQFPLKLCWASTAHSMQGVTVKKGDKLVIHWHKKFQPGMAYVCLGRCESIQDIYIRGDFSVEQIKAHPVALAQCQRLTEVYQAFLNERSQLKNCLQISFTNVMNLWPHLEDVKQNSTLMSATVLGLGETWIDLNTTVDLPDFQGIFENVRDGQGLAAYTKGQMKALQASENGLSAIKVHVDSIEVIFLYLSTGIP
;
A
#
# COMPACT_ATOMS: atom_id res chain seq x y z
N MET A 1 16.36 -46.12 -6.17
CA MET A 1 15.99 -44.71 -6.40
C MET A 1 17.24 -43.86 -6.13
N CYS A 2 17.89 -43.28 -7.13
CA CYS A 2 19.08 -42.47 -6.93
C CYS A 2 18.69 -41.08 -6.48
N LYS A 3 19.20 -40.61 -5.33
CA LYS A 3 19.01 -39.26 -4.83
C LYS A 3 20.16 -38.41 -5.38
N VAL A 4 19.86 -37.48 -6.28
CA VAL A 4 20.82 -36.52 -6.81
C VAL A 4 20.76 -35.26 -5.93
N ILE A 5 21.90 -34.90 -5.33
CA ILE A 5 22.06 -33.66 -4.58
C ILE A 5 22.92 -32.76 -5.48
N GLN A 6 22.33 -31.64 -5.94
CA GLN A 6 23.00 -30.64 -6.75
C GLN A 6 22.57 -29.24 -6.33
N PHE A 7 23.38 -28.25 -6.64
CA PHE A 7 22.98 -26.85 -6.49
C PHE A 7 21.84 -26.56 -7.44
N PRO A 8 20.77 -25.84 -7.00
CA PRO A 8 19.62 -25.51 -7.83
C PRO A 8 19.95 -24.38 -8.83
N LEU A 9 20.99 -24.59 -9.64
CA LEU A 9 21.40 -23.65 -10.69
C LEU A 9 20.66 -23.97 -11.98
N LYS A 10 20.02 -22.98 -12.58
CA LYS A 10 19.47 -23.03 -13.93
C LYS A 10 20.22 -22.03 -14.80
N LEU A 11 20.69 -22.49 -15.97
CA LEU A 11 21.06 -21.55 -17.03
C LEU A 11 19.78 -20.88 -17.51
N CYS A 12 19.67 -19.57 -17.33
CA CYS A 12 18.49 -18.81 -17.67
C CYS A 12 18.78 -17.83 -18.80
N TRP A 13 18.74 -18.33 -20.04
CA TRP A 13 18.80 -17.51 -21.25
C TRP A 13 17.43 -16.85 -21.57
N ALA A 14 16.35 -17.50 -21.12
CA ALA A 14 15.00 -17.02 -21.23
C ALA A 14 14.16 -17.57 -20.07
N SER A 15 13.09 -16.84 -19.72
CA SER A 15 12.18 -17.19 -18.64
C SER A 15 10.74 -17.05 -19.10
N THR A 16 9.83 -17.78 -18.49
CA THR A 16 8.40 -17.62 -18.79
C THR A 16 7.83 -16.41 -18.03
N ALA A 17 6.76 -15.82 -18.54
CA ALA A 17 6.07 -14.72 -17.85
C ALA A 17 5.69 -15.07 -16.40
N HIS A 18 5.25 -16.31 -16.14
CA HIS A 18 4.90 -16.77 -14.79
C HIS A 18 6.11 -16.83 -13.85
N SER A 19 7.27 -17.30 -14.34
CA SER A 19 8.48 -17.39 -13.51
C SER A 19 9.11 -16.02 -13.24
N MET A 20 8.69 -14.97 -13.96
CA MET A 20 9.09 -13.59 -13.71
C MET A 20 8.24 -12.87 -12.68
N GLN A 21 7.20 -13.50 -12.14
CA GLN A 21 6.43 -12.92 -11.04
C GLN A 21 7.33 -12.70 -9.82
N GLY A 22 7.28 -11.49 -9.27
CA GLY A 22 8.13 -11.09 -8.13
C GLY A 22 9.55 -10.69 -8.50
N VAL A 23 9.98 -10.85 -9.76
CA VAL A 23 11.29 -10.37 -10.23
C VAL A 23 11.15 -8.94 -10.74
N THR A 24 12.08 -8.07 -10.36
CA THR A 24 12.18 -6.70 -10.89
C THR A 24 13.46 -6.56 -11.70
N VAL A 25 13.34 -6.07 -12.92
CA VAL A 25 14.46 -5.70 -13.80
C VAL A 25 14.82 -4.25 -13.49
N LYS A 26 16.04 -4.05 -12.98
CA LYS A 26 16.49 -2.73 -12.55
C LYS A 26 16.71 -1.80 -13.73
N LYS A 27 16.66 -0.50 -13.47
CA LYS A 27 16.98 0.52 -14.47
C LYS A 27 18.38 0.30 -15.05
N GLY A 28 18.46 0.26 -16.38
CA GLY A 28 19.68 -0.01 -17.13
C GLY A 28 19.86 -1.47 -17.56
N ASP A 29 19.17 -2.41 -16.91
CA ASP A 29 19.07 -3.79 -17.41
C ASP A 29 17.98 -3.86 -18.48
N LYS A 30 18.13 -4.75 -19.44
CA LYS A 30 17.20 -4.85 -20.58
C LYS A 30 16.28 -6.05 -20.44
N LEU A 31 14.98 -5.81 -20.58
CA LEU A 31 13.96 -6.85 -20.69
C LEU A 31 13.52 -6.99 -22.14
N VAL A 32 13.76 -8.16 -22.73
CA VAL A 32 13.24 -8.48 -24.07
C VAL A 32 12.04 -9.40 -23.92
N ILE A 33 10.87 -8.93 -24.31
CA ILE A 33 9.64 -9.71 -24.29
C ILE A 33 9.39 -10.29 -25.67
N HIS A 34 9.42 -11.62 -25.77
CA HIS A 34 9.00 -12.31 -26.97
C HIS A 34 7.48 -12.36 -27.02
N TRP A 35 6.88 -11.45 -27.76
CA TRP A 35 5.43 -11.34 -27.85
C TRP A 35 4.86 -12.47 -28.70
N HIS A 36 3.83 -13.12 -28.17
CA HIS A 36 3.16 -14.21 -28.85
C HIS A 36 1.65 -14.03 -28.85
N LYS A 37 0.99 -14.31 -29.98
CA LYS A 37 -0.48 -14.17 -30.14
C LYS A 37 -1.32 -14.96 -29.13
N LYS A 38 -0.72 -15.95 -28.45
CA LYS A 38 -1.37 -16.78 -27.42
C LYS A 38 -1.11 -16.31 -25.99
N PHE A 39 -0.69 -15.07 -25.77
CA PHE A 39 -0.61 -14.54 -24.41
C PHE A 39 -1.98 -14.61 -23.76
N GLN A 40 -2.01 -15.22 -22.58
CA GLN A 40 -3.22 -15.28 -21.77
C GLN A 40 -3.53 -13.89 -21.20
N PRO A 41 -4.81 -13.59 -20.91
CA PRO A 41 -5.18 -12.37 -20.22
C PRO A 41 -4.36 -12.16 -18.93
N GLY A 42 -3.82 -10.96 -18.77
CA GLY A 42 -2.96 -10.63 -17.62
C GLY A 42 -1.46 -10.89 -17.82
N MET A 43 -1.04 -11.79 -18.73
CA MET A 43 0.40 -12.06 -18.95
C MET A 43 1.16 -10.84 -19.45
N ALA A 44 0.55 -10.04 -20.32
CA ALA A 44 1.14 -8.78 -20.76
C ALA A 44 1.45 -7.85 -19.59
N TYR A 45 0.52 -7.69 -18.67
CA TYR A 45 0.69 -6.90 -17.47
C TYR A 45 1.86 -7.41 -16.61
N VAL A 46 1.95 -8.73 -16.41
CA VAL A 46 3.05 -9.33 -15.65
C VAL A 46 4.40 -9.01 -16.30
N CYS A 47 4.51 -9.14 -17.62
CA CYS A 47 5.77 -8.88 -18.32
C CYS A 47 6.14 -7.39 -18.30
N LEU A 48 5.21 -6.51 -18.68
CA LEU A 48 5.46 -5.08 -18.79
C LEU A 48 5.72 -4.43 -17.44
N GLY A 49 5.08 -4.91 -16.37
CA GLY A 49 5.28 -4.42 -15.02
C GLY A 49 6.54 -4.94 -14.31
N ARG A 50 7.50 -5.56 -15.02
CA ARG A 50 8.74 -6.08 -14.40
C ARG A 50 9.92 -5.14 -14.49
N CYS A 51 9.86 -4.09 -15.29
CA CYS A 51 10.93 -3.10 -15.41
C CYS A 51 10.62 -1.83 -14.63
N GLU A 52 11.65 -1.27 -14.03
CA GLU A 52 11.59 0.06 -13.40
C GLU A 52 11.50 1.19 -14.43
N SER A 53 11.94 0.95 -15.67
CA SER A 53 11.92 1.94 -16.75
C SER A 53 11.33 1.36 -18.02
N ILE A 54 10.40 2.07 -18.63
CA ILE A 54 9.81 1.70 -19.93
C ILE A 54 10.85 1.71 -21.08
N GLN A 55 11.93 2.49 -20.92
CA GLN A 55 13.00 2.58 -21.92
C GLN A 55 13.84 1.31 -22.00
N ASP A 56 13.78 0.46 -20.98
CA ASP A 56 14.53 -0.78 -20.88
C ASP A 56 13.71 -1.98 -21.38
N ILE A 57 12.48 -1.75 -21.88
CA ILE A 57 11.60 -2.80 -22.39
C ILE A 57 11.70 -2.86 -23.93
N TYR A 58 12.00 -4.03 -24.44
CA TYR A 58 12.03 -4.34 -25.86
C TYR A 58 11.04 -5.43 -26.18
N ILE A 59 10.19 -5.19 -27.16
CA ILE A 59 9.18 -6.16 -27.62
C ILE A 59 9.62 -6.74 -28.96
N ARG A 60 9.68 -8.05 -29.04
CA ARG A 60 9.96 -8.79 -30.28
C ARG A 60 8.74 -9.62 -30.66
N GLY A 61 8.32 -9.52 -31.93
CA GLY A 61 7.15 -10.23 -32.47
C GLY A 61 6.02 -9.26 -32.83
N ASP A 62 4.90 -9.82 -33.26
CA ASP A 62 3.74 -9.06 -33.71
C ASP A 62 2.94 -8.53 -32.51
N PHE A 63 3.39 -7.42 -31.96
CA PHE A 63 2.71 -6.75 -30.87
C PHE A 63 1.51 -5.95 -31.34
N SER A 64 0.38 -6.12 -30.68
CA SER A 64 -0.79 -5.27 -30.84
C SER A 64 -1.41 -4.96 -29.48
N VAL A 65 -1.86 -3.73 -29.30
CA VAL A 65 -2.48 -3.27 -28.04
C VAL A 65 -3.76 -4.04 -27.75
N GLU A 66 -4.49 -4.46 -28.77
CA GLU A 66 -5.72 -5.25 -28.64
C GLU A 66 -5.48 -6.64 -28.03
N GLN A 67 -4.24 -7.09 -28.00
CA GLN A 67 -3.85 -8.36 -27.36
C GLN A 67 -3.64 -8.20 -25.85
N ILE A 68 -3.54 -6.96 -25.34
CA ILE A 68 -3.49 -6.69 -23.91
C ILE A 68 -4.89 -6.78 -23.35
N LYS A 69 -5.23 -7.95 -22.81
CA LYS A 69 -6.55 -8.22 -22.24
C LYS A 69 -6.45 -8.46 -20.76
N ALA A 70 -7.31 -7.81 -20.01
CA ALA A 70 -7.48 -8.13 -18.60
C ALA A 70 -8.24 -9.47 -18.45
N HIS A 71 -7.96 -10.19 -17.37
CA HIS A 71 -8.67 -11.44 -17.08
C HIS A 71 -10.13 -11.12 -16.72
N PRO A 72 -11.13 -11.80 -17.32
CA PRO A 72 -12.56 -11.49 -17.09
C PRO A 72 -12.96 -11.54 -15.62
N VAL A 73 -12.43 -12.51 -14.85
CA VAL A 73 -12.69 -12.62 -13.41
C VAL A 73 -12.13 -11.42 -12.65
N ALA A 74 -10.95 -10.90 -13.05
CA ALA A 74 -10.38 -9.70 -12.43
C ALA A 74 -11.23 -8.47 -12.72
N LEU A 75 -11.73 -8.31 -13.95
CA LEU A 75 -12.64 -7.22 -14.30
C LEU A 75 -13.94 -7.28 -13.49
N ALA A 76 -14.57 -8.45 -13.42
CA ALA A 76 -15.78 -8.64 -12.62
C ALA A 76 -15.54 -8.33 -11.13
N GLN A 77 -14.39 -8.72 -10.59
CA GLN A 77 -14.03 -8.41 -9.20
C GLN A 77 -13.79 -6.91 -8.99
N CYS A 78 -13.11 -6.23 -9.92
CA CYS A 78 -12.94 -4.78 -9.85
C CYS A 78 -14.29 -4.06 -9.88
N GLN A 79 -15.20 -4.48 -10.77
CA GLN A 79 -16.53 -3.92 -10.85
C GLN A 79 -17.30 -4.11 -9.53
N ARG A 80 -17.31 -5.33 -8.98
CA ARG A 80 -17.93 -5.62 -7.69
C ARG A 80 -17.36 -4.76 -6.56
N LEU A 81 -16.05 -4.58 -6.50
CA LEU A 81 -15.40 -3.72 -5.50
C LEU A 81 -15.80 -2.25 -5.67
N THR A 82 -15.93 -1.79 -6.92
CA THR A 82 -16.41 -0.43 -7.20
C THR A 82 -17.85 -0.24 -6.72
N GLU A 83 -18.74 -1.18 -6.97
CA GLU A 83 -20.13 -1.14 -6.50
C GLU A 83 -20.22 -1.12 -4.97
N VAL A 84 -19.45 -1.97 -4.29
CA VAL A 84 -19.38 -1.99 -2.82
C VAL A 84 -18.86 -0.67 -2.28
N TYR A 85 -17.83 -0.10 -2.90
CA TYR A 85 -17.27 1.19 -2.50
C TYR A 85 -18.28 2.34 -2.69
N GLN A 86 -19.02 2.36 -3.81
CA GLN A 86 -20.05 3.36 -4.05
C GLN A 86 -21.22 3.23 -3.04
N ALA A 87 -21.64 2.01 -2.72
CA ALA A 87 -22.64 1.79 -1.68
C ALA A 87 -22.17 2.31 -0.32
N PHE A 88 -20.92 2.02 0.06
CA PHE A 88 -20.31 2.55 1.28
C PHE A 88 -20.28 4.08 1.31
N LEU A 89 -19.90 4.73 0.21
CA LEU A 89 -19.89 6.20 0.12
C LEU A 89 -21.28 6.80 0.26
N ASN A 90 -22.29 6.15 -0.31
CA ASN A 90 -23.69 6.57 -0.20
C ASN A 90 -24.21 6.46 1.25
N GLU A 91 -23.95 5.34 1.92
CA GLU A 91 -24.28 5.18 3.34
C GLU A 91 -23.57 6.23 4.19
N ARG A 92 -22.28 6.43 3.96
CA ARG A 92 -21.49 7.44 4.68
C ARG A 92 -22.07 8.86 4.52
N SER A 93 -22.55 9.21 3.33
CA SER A 93 -23.15 10.53 3.08
C SER A 93 -24.44 10.79 3.88
N GLN A 94 -25.13 9.74 4.32
CA GLN A 94 -26.34 9.81 5.11
C GLN A 94 -26.07 9.87 6.62
N LEU A 95 -24.88 9.50 7.06
CA LEU A 95 -24.47 9.51 8.46
C LEU A 95 -24.06 10.93 8.88
N LYS A 96 -25.04 11.81 9.02
CA LYS A 96 -24.84 13.15 9.62
C LYS A 96 -24.67 12.96 11.14
N ASN A 97 -23.61 13.52 11.72
CA ASN A 97 -23.26 13.49 13.14
C ASN A 97 -22.67 12.17 13.69
N CYS A 98 -22.03 11.39 12.86
CA CYS A 98 -21.27 10.22 13.32
C CYS A 98 -19.77 10.54 13.48
N LEU A 99 -19.16 9.97 14.50
CA LEU A 99 -17.71 9.98 14.65
C LEU A 99 -17.08 9.25 13.47
N GLN A 100 -16.30 9.96 12.67
CA GLN A 100 -15.60 9.38 11.53
C GLN A 100 -14.16 9.03 11.94
N ILE A 101 -13.84 7.75 11.95
CA ILE A 101 -12.52 7.25 12.25
C ILE A 101 -11.92 6.71 10.96
N SER A 102 -10.73 7.16 10.61
CA SER A 102 -9.97 6.64 9.49
C SER A 102 -8.60 6.15 9.96
N PHE A 103 -8.13 5.06 9.39
CA PHE A 103 -6.78 4.56 9.60
C PHE A 103 -6.15 4.17 8.26
N THR A 104 -4.89 4.51 8.08
CA THR A 104 -4.11 4.08 6.92
C THR A 104 -2.65 3.86 7.28
N ASN A 105 -2.01 2.90 6.62
CA ASN A 105 -0.57 2.72 6.66
C ASN A 105 0.05 3.59 5.55
N VAL A 106 0.95 4.48 5.91
CA VAL A 106 1.54 5.47 4.97
C VAL A 106 2.92 5.08 4.47
N MET A 107 3.55 4.03 5.03
CA MET A 107 4.87 3.54 4.62
C MET A 107 5.92 4.65 4.44
N ASN A 108 6.05 5.54 5.38
CA ASN A 108 6.80 6.81 5.39
C ASN A 108 5.92 8.02 5.06
N LEU A 109 5.67 8.85 6.08
CA LEU A 109 4.75 9.98 5.93
C LEU A 109 5.31 11.10 5.04
N TRP A 110 6.63 11.35 5.08
CA TRP A 110 7.21 12.48 4.38
C TRP A 110 6.97 12.50 2.87
N PRO A 111 7.24 11.40 2.12
CA PRO A 111 6.95 11.37 0.67
C PRO A 111 5.45 11.43 0.35
N HIS A 112 4.60 10.99 1.28
CA HIS A 112 3.15 10.84 1.09
C HIS A 112 2.32 11.91 1.80
N LEU A 113 2.96 12.91 2.40
CA LEU A 113 2.27 13.94 3.18
C LEU A 113 1.25 14.72 2.34
N GLU A 114 1.60 15.06 1.11
CA GLU A 114 0.69 15.77 0.21
C GLU A 114 -0.46 14.86 -0.26
N ASP A 115 -0.20 13.59 -0.47
CA ASP A 115 -1.26 12.60 -0.79
C ASP A 115 -2.28 12.49 0.36
N VAL A 116 -1.80 12.46 1.61
CA VAL A 116 -2.66 12.47 2.79
C VAL A 116 -3.49 13.75 2.86
N LYS A 117 -2.88 14.92 2.67
CA LYS A 117 -3.55 16.23 2.70
C LYS A 117 -4.60 16.37 1.59
N GLN A 118 -4.35 15.80 0.41
CA GLN A 118 -5.28 15.86 -0.72
C GLN A 118 -6.39 14.80 -0.65
N ASN A 119 -6.24 13.81 0.21
CA ASN A 119 -7.23 12.75 0.36
C ASN A 119 -8.44 13.23 1.17
N SER A 120 -9.50 13.60 0.47
CA SER A 120 -10.73 14.13 1.09
C SER A 120 -11.36 13.17 2.11
N THR A 121 -11.21 11.87 1.93
CA THR A 121 -11.70 10.85 2.87
C THR A 121 -10.95 10.89 4.18
N LEU A 122 -9.62 10.95 4.14
CA LEU A 122 -8.78 11.07 5.33
C LEU A 122 -9.01 12.41 6.03
N MET A 123 -9.00 13.51 5.25
CA MET A 123 -9.15 14.85 5.78
C MET A 123 -10.57 15.16 6.30
N SER A 124 -11.59 14.38 5.92
CA SER A 124 -12.93 14.49 6.50
C SER A 124 -13.12 13.74 7.82
N ALA A 125 -12.18 12.89 8.21
CA ALA A 125 -12.25 12.14 9.46
C ALA A 125 -12.28 13.06 10.68
N THR A 126 -12.96 12.63 11.73
CA THR A 126 -12.88 13.25 13.07
C THR A 126 -11.63 12.80 13.80
N VAL A 127 -11.29 11.51 13.63
CA VAL A 127 -10.06 10.89 14.15
C VAL A 127 -9.35 10.17 13.01
N LEU A 128 -8.09 10.48 12.81
CA LEU A 128 -7.24 9.88 11.78
C LEU A 128 -6.04 9.22 12.43
N GLY A 129 -5.84 7.93 12.18
CA GLY A 129 -4.64 7.18 12.54
C GLY A 129 -3.74 6.95 11.32
N LEU A 130 -2.46 7.14 11.48
CA LEU A 130 -1.44 6.85 10.46
C LEU A 130 -0.42 5.87 11.03
N GLY A 131 -0.29 4.70 10.41
CA GLY A 131 0.73 3.70 10.74
C GLY A 131 1.95 3.80 9.85
N GLU A 132 3.09 3.29 10.33
CA GLU A 132 4.40 3.32 9.63
C GLU A 132 4.80 4.72 9.20
N THR A 133 4.72 5.68 10.10
CA THR A 133 4.96 7.09 9.78
C THR A 133 6.42 7.42 9.47
N TRP A 134 7.36 6.65 9.99
CA TRP A 134 8.81 6.78 9.79
C TRP A 134 9.32 8.21 10.10
N ILE A 135 8.75 8.79 11.14
CA ILE A 135 9.12 10.14 11.60
C ILE A 135 10.18 10.00 12.70
N ASP A 136 11.19 10.85 12.64
CA ASP A 136 12.25 10.89 13.66
C ASP A 136 11.70 11.22 15.04
N LEU A 137 12.37 10.72 16.08
CA LEU A 137 12.08 11.07 17.47
C LEU A 137 12.09 12.60 17.61
N ASN A 138 11.10 13.14 18.28
CA ASN A 138 10.90 14.57 18.52
C ASN A 138 10.47 15.41 17.29
N THR A 139 10.13 14.79 16.20
CA THR A 139 9.53 15.46 15.04
C THR A 139 8.03 15.33 15.07
N THR A 140 7.32 16.40 14.76
CA THR A 140 5.87 16.42 14.58
C THR A 140 5.54 16.88 13.18
N VAL A 141 4.43 16.40 12.65
CA VAL A 141 3.93 16.79 11.33
C VAL A 141 2.53 17.33 11.48
N ASP A 142 2.31 18.55 11.05
CA ASP A 142 1.01 19.21 11.16
C ASP A 142 0.14 18.88 9.95
N LEU A 143 -1.11 18.53 10.23
CA LEU A 143 -2.17 18.45 9.24
C LEU A 143 -3.17 19.58 9.48
N PRO A 144 -3.68 20.24 8.41
CA PRO A 144 -4.66 21.31 8.55
C PRO A 144 -5.90 20.86 9.37
N ASP A 145 -6.32 21.68 10.30
CA ASP A 145 -7.49 21.48 11.18
C ASP A 145 -7.36 20.31 12.16
N PHE A 146 -6.21 19.67 12.27
CA PHE A 146 -5.98 18.56 13.19
C PHE A 146 -4.96 18.91 14.27
N GLN A 147 -5.16 18.30 15.44
CA GLN A 147 -4.15 18.17 16.47
C GLN A 147 -3.56 16.75 16.41
N GLY A 148 -2.25 16.66 16.35
CA GLY A 148 -1.54 15.39 16.22
C GLY A 148 -0.84 14.95 17.49
N ILE A 149 -0.79 13.63 17.71
CA ILE A 149 0.06 12.98 18.70
C ILE A 149 0.83 11.85 18.03
N PHE A 150 2.08 11.68 18.42
CA PHE A 150 3.01 10.80 17.74
C PHE A 150 3.66 9.83 18.72
N GLU A 151 3.70 8.57 18.35
CA GLU A 151 4.51 7.54 18.95
C GLU A 151 5.60 7.15 17.96
N ASN A 152 6.73 7.83 18.04
CA ASN A 152 7.86 7.63 17.15
C ASN A 152 8.77 6.55 17.73
N VAL A 153 8.97 5.46 16.99
CA VAL A 153 9.83 4.35 17.39
C VAL A 153 11.17 4.45 16.67
N ARG A 154 12.27 4.06 17.35
CA ARG A 154 13.64 4.24 16.86
C ARG A 154 13.93 3.66 15.46
N ASP A 155 13.23 2.62 15.04
CA ASP A 155 13.52 1.92 13.78
C ASP A 155 12.57 2.32 12.62
N GLY A 156 12.10 3.56 12.63
CA GLY A 156 11.32 4.12 11.53
C GLY A 156 9.85 3.71 11.47
N GLN A 157 9.44 2.82 12.36
CA GLN A 157 8.06 2.39 12.46
C GLN A 157 7.38 3.23 13.54
N GLY A 158 6.57 4.18 13.15
CA GLY A 158 5.85 5.06 14.06
C GLY A 158 4.35 5.00 13.86
N LEU A 159 3.64 5.48 14.86
CA LEU A 159 2.20 5.66 14.85
C LEU A 159 1.88 7.12 15.11
N ALA A 160 0.96 7.69 14.34
CA ALA A 160 0.43 9.01 14.60
C ALA A 160 -1.10 8.96 14.69
N ALA A 161 -1.66 9.75 15.58
CA ALA A 161 -3.09 9.98 15.65
C ALA A 161 -3.39 11.47 15.60
N TYR A 162 -4.39 11.82 14.82
CA TYR A 162 -4.84 13.18 14.62
C TYR A 162 -6.33 13.30 14.92
N THR A 163 -6.74 14.40 15.51
CA THR A 163 -8.16 14.67 15.78
C THR A 163 -8.52 16.12 15.54
N LYS A 164 -9.76 16.34 15.12
CA LYS A 164 -10.38 17.67 15.05
C LYS A 164 -11.06 17.93 16.40
N GLY A 165 -10.54 18.86 17.18
CA GLY A 165 -11.08 19.21 18.48
C GLY A 165 -10.16 18.90 19.66
N GLN A 166 -10.69 19.00 20.90
CA GLN A 166 -9.89 18.77 22.09
C GLN A 166 -9.53 17.28 22.21
N MET A 167 -8.26 17.02 22.38
CA MET A 167 -7.72 15.67 22.49
C MET A 167 -7.21 15.44 23.91
N LYS A 168 -7.65 14.32 24.53
CA LYS A 168 -6.91 13.68 25.59
C LYS A 168 -6.31 12.42 25.03
N ALA A 169 -4.99 12.35 24.97
CA ALA A 169 -4.33 11.19 24.41
C ALA A 169 -3.32 10.60 25.39
N LEU A 170 -3.19 9.28 25.36
CA LEU A 170 -2.21 8.52 26.08
C LEU A 170 -1.39 7.72 25.08
N GLN A 171 -0.08 7.78 25.24
CA GLN A 171 0.87 6.98 24.45
C GLN A 171 1.35 5.81 25.32
N ALA A 172 1.56 4.68 24.71
CA ALA A 172 2.23 3.55 25.31
C ALA A 172 3.02 2.79 24.25
N SER A 173 4.27 2.49 24.55
CA SER A 173 5.10 1.63 23.72
C SER A 173 5.77 0.60 24.61
N GLU A 174 5.53 -0.67 24.35
CA GLU A 174 6.13 -1.77 25.09
C GLU A 174 6.30 -2.99 24.19
N ASN A 175 7.47 -3.64 24.24
CA ASN A 175 7.78 -4.90 23.56
C ASN A 175 7.40 -4.95 22.06
N GLY A 176 7.68 -3.86 21.31
CA GLY A 176 7.37 -3.77 19.87
C GLY A 176 5.90 -3.48 19.55
N LEU A 177 5.08 -3.24 20.56
CA LEU A 177 3.72 -2.74 20.41
C LEU A 177 3.71 -1.23 20.65
N SER A 178 3.26 -0.47 19.69
CA SER A 178 2.97 0.96 19.83
C SER A 178 1.46 1.17 19.88
N ALA A 179 1.02 2.00 20.81
CA ALA A 179 -0.40 2.30 21.00
C ALA A 179 -0.61 3.79 21.23
N ILE A 180 -1.59 4.36 20.54
CA ILE A 180 -2.11 5.70 20.82
C ILE A 180 -3.59 5.57 21.12
N LYS A 181 -3.97 6.04 22.31
CA LYS A 181 -5.35 6.14 22.76
C LYS A 181 -5.81 7.58 22.65
N VAL A 182 -6.90 7.80 21.96
CA VAL A 182 -7.52 9.11 21.76
C VAL A 182 -8.93 9.09 22.34
N HIS A 183 -9.26 10.06 23.18
CA HIS A 183 -10.61 10.25 23.69
C HIS A 183 -11.28 11.38 22.89
N VAL A 184 -12.40 11.08 22.28
CA VAL A 184 -13.24 12.06 21.60
C VAL A 184 -14.65 11.94 22.14
N ASP A 185 -15.12 12.96 22.81
CA ASP A 185 -16.38 12.96 23.56
C ASP A 185 -16.41 11.82 24.60
N SER A 186 -17.35 10.89 24.45
CA SER A 186 -17.51 9.71 25.31
C SER A 186 -16.89 8.44 24.70
N ILE A 187 -16.20 8.56 23.57
CA ILE A 187 -15.66 7.42 22.82
C ILE A 187 -14.14 7.38 22.98
N GLU A 188 -13.64 6.20 23.24
CA GLU A 188 -12.21 5.88 23.28
C GLU A 188 -11.82 5.17 21.99
N VAL A 189 -10.86 5.75 21.26
CA VAL A 189 -10.29 5.18 20.04
C VAL A 189 -8.86 4.77 20.33
N ILE A 190 -8.53 3.51 20.09
CA ILE A 190 -7.19 2.98 20.30
C ILE A 190 -6.62 2.55 18.95
N PHE A 191 -5.52 3.18 18.56
CA PHE A 191 -4.71 2.73 17.44
C PHE A 191 -3.58 1.86 17.95
N LEU A 192 -3.45 0.66 17.40
CA LEU A 192 -2.40 -0.29 17.75
C LEU A 192 -1.54 -0.57 16.51
N TYR A 193 -0.23 -0.59 16.73
CA TYR A 193 0.72 -1.00 15.70
C TYR A 193 1.70 -2.02 16.28
N LEU A 194 1.81 -3.16 15.60
CA LEU A 194 2.78 -4.22 15.93
C LEU A 194 3.90 -4.15 14.90
N SER A 195 5.11 -3.87 15.36
CA SER A 195 6.29 -3.99 14.51
C SER A 195 6.57 -5.48 14.24
N THR A 196 6.63 -5.85 12.98
CA THR A 196 6.94 -7.23 12.56
C THR A 196 8.43 -7.59 12.69
N GLY A 197 9.25 -6.68 13.19
CA GLY A 197 10.66 -6.86 13.43
C GLY A 197 10.94 -7.50 14.80
N ILE A 198 10.41 -8.68 15.03
CA ILE A 198 10.91 -9.55 16.11
C ILE A 198 12.02 -10.40 15.49
N PRO A 199 13.23 -10.41 16.09
CA PRO A 199 14.38 -11.18 15.60
C PRO A 199 14.12 -12.67 15.57
#